data_7577c412028c4756ac7b95a4b616240f
#
_entry.id   7577c412028c4756ac7b95a4b616240f
#
_cell.length_a   1.000
_cell.length_b   1.000
_cell.length_c   1.000
_cell.angle_alpha   90.00
_cell.angle_beta   90.00
_cell.angle_gamma   90.00
#
_symmetry.space_group_name_H-M   'P 1'
#
loop_
_entity.id
_entity.type
_entity.pdbx_description
1 polymer ?
#
loop_
_entity_poly.entity_id
_entity_poly.type
_entity_poly.pdbx_seq_one_letter_code
_entity_poly.pdbx_strand_id
1 'polypeptide(L)'
;MALPRARQLLPGLLLASTAAVFLPSAAEAQRRIAPDSLRQIQEVEPMHGPAGTEVRIFTENLPLQAKVHLGIGATRTGFEALIEAEQGMWGEVGGTITIPETAPWDRAVLLVAFDAIFAPIGLSDPFTVTRADGIFQRTGEITDEGVECLAMRDTDGFLYSLIGNTEGLEPGQPVVLQGRYVEASICMQGITMEVTDILPRSSG
;
A
#
# COMPACT_ATOMS: atom_id res chain seq x y z
N MET A 1 -81.50 41.88 20.82
CA MET A 1 -81.25 40.44 20.57
C MET A 1 -79.96 40.34 19.80
N ALA A 2 -78.85 40.04 20.52
CA ALA A 2 -77.52 39.97 19.94
C ALA A 2 -76.98 38.55 20.09
N LEU A 3 -76.58 37.89 18.94
CA LEU A 3 -75.99 36.58 18.91
C LEU A 3 -74.46 36.66 19.08
N PRO A 4 -73.85 35.76 19.86
CA PRO A 4 -72.43 35.79 20.09
C PRO A 4 -71.65 35.13 18.90
N ARG A 5 -70.53 35.76 18.51
CA ARG A 5 -69.57 35.25 17.55
C ARG A 5 -68.74 34.10 18.12
N ALA A 6 -68.78 32.95 17.46
CA ALA A 6 -67.91 31.81 17.71
C ALA A 6 -66.45 32.13 17.26
N ARG A 7 -65.47 31.99 18.21
CA ARG A 7 -64.01 32.01 17.94
C ARG A 7 -63.61 30.62 17.43
N GLN A 8 -63.13 30.57 16.21
CA GLN A 8 -62.44 29.39 15.67
C GLN A 8 -61.01 29.35 16.25
N LEU A 9 -60.69 28.28 16.93
CA LEU A 9 -59.35 27.91 17.35
C LEU A 9 -58.71 27.12 16.21
N LEU A 10 -57.60 27.65 15.66
CA LEU A 10 -56.70 26.94 14.73
C LEU A 10 -55.84 25.94 15.51
N PRO A 11 -55.78 24.67 15.09
CA PRO A 11 -54.80 23.73 15.65
C PRO A 11 -53.40 24.02 15.08
N GLY A 12 -52.48 24.32 15.97
CA GLY A 12 -51.06 24.46 15.65
C GLY A 12 -50.47 23.12 15.22
N LEU A 13 -49.92 23.08 13.99
CA LEU A 13 -49.21 21.95 13.44
C LEU A 13 -47.78 21.90 14.02
N LEU A 14 -47.55 21.00 14.99
CA LEU A 14 -46.23 20.68 15.53
C LEU A 14 -45.47 19.85 14.47
N LEU A 15 -44.54 20.49 13.76
CA LEU A 15 -43.54 19.81 12.92
C LEU A 15 -42.48 19.15 13.82
N ALA A 16 -42.61 17.87 14.07
CA ALA A 16 -41.57 17.05 14.69
C ALA A 16 -40.45 16.82 13.68
N SER A 17 -39.34 17.55 13.80
CA SER A 17 -38.11 17.31 13.07
C SER A 17 -37.44 16.05 13.58
N THR A 18 -37.61 14.92 12.90
CA THR A 18 -36.83 13.72 13.15
C THR A 18 -35.41 13.90 12.57
N ALA A 19 -34.46 14.19 13.45
CA ALA A 19 -33.04 14.15 13.10
C ALA A 19 -32.65 12.67 12.82
N ALA A 20 -32.45 12.31 11.56
CA ALA A 20 -31.92 11.02 11.19
C ALA A 20 -30.44 10.98 11.61
N VAL A 21 -30.14 10.25 12.68
CA VAL A 21 -28.77 9.93 13.07
C VAL A 21 -28.27 8.89 12.10
N PHE A 22 -27.44 9.31 11.13
CA PHE A 22 -26.69 8.39 10.27
C PHE A 22 -25.61 7.71 11.12
N LEU A 23 -25.88 6.50 11.60
CA LEU A 23 -24.85 5.63 12.13
C LEU A 23 -24.08 5.06 10.94
N PRO A 24 -22.72 5.19 10.91
CA PRO A 24 -21.93 4.55 9.86
C PRO A 24 -22.16 3.05 9.89
N SER A 25 -22.39 2.44 8.73
CA SER A 25 -22.60 1.01 8.63
C SER A 25 -21.36 0.25 9.10
N ALA A 26 -21.54 -0.92 9.70
CA ALA A 26 -20.41 -1.79 10.13
C ALA A 26 -19.45 -2.12 8.97
N ALA A 27 -19.92 -2.09 7.71
CA ALA A 27 -19.10 -2.25 6.52
C ALA A 27 -18.14 -1.06 6.26
N GLU A 28 -18.51 0.16 6.68
CA GLU A 28 -17.62 1.34 6.60
C GLU A 28 -16.59 1.36 7.74
N ALA A 29 -16.95 0.82 8.92
CA ALA A 29 -16.00 0.66 10.02
C ALA A 29 -14.92 -0.40 9.69
N GLN A 30 -15.27 -1.48 8.97
CA GLN A 30 -14.30 -2.48 8.51
C GLN A 30 -13.38 -1.97 7.39
N ARG A 31 -13.79 -0.99 6.58
CA ARG A 31 -12.92 -0.34 5.58
C ARG A 31 -11.87 0.58 6.19
N ARG A 32 -11.95 0.90 7.47
CA ARG A 32 -11.02 1.78 8.19
C ARG A 32 -9.97 1.01 9.01
N ILE A 33 -9.70 -0.25 8.70
CA ILE A 33 -8.41 -0.84 9.07
C ILE A 33 -7.42 -0.16 8.14
N ALA A 34 -6.82 0.92 8.64
CA ALA A 34 -5.85 1.69 7.88
C ALA A 34 -4.74 0.73 7.41
N PRO A 35 -4.31 0.77 6.14
CA PRO A 35 -3.18 -0.04 5.64
C PRO A 35 -1.95 0.08 6.53
N ASP A 36 -1.77 1.22 7.20
CA ASP A 36 -0.67 1.47 8.13
C ASP A 36 -0.73 0.61 9.40
N SER A 37 -1.90 0.12 9.82
CA SER A 37 -2.00 -0.75 11.00
C SER A 37 -1.51 -2.18 10.74
N LEU A 38 -1.38 -2.58 9.47
CA LEU A 38 -0.81 -3.86 9.04
C LEU A 38 0.68 -3.76 8.66
N ARG A 39 1.27 -2.56 8.62
CA ARG A 39 2.70 -2.37 8.36
C ARG A 39 3.50 -2.62 9.63
N GLN A 40 3.73 -3.88 9.95
CA GLN A 40 4.42 -4.29 11.16
C GLN A 40 5.74 -5.01 10.89
N ILE A 41 6.09 -5.30 9.63
CA ILE A 41 7.40 -5.86 9.31
C ILE A 41 8.40 -4.72 9.29
N GLN A 42 9.32 -4.74 10.26
CA GLN A 42 10.21 -3.62 10.57
C GLN A 42 11.54 -3.70 9.83
N GLU A 43 12.06 -4.93 9.65
CA GLU A 43 13.35 -5.16 9.01
C GLU A 43 13.20 -6.07 7.81
N VAL A 44 13.68 -5.61 6.68
CA VAL A 44 13.78 -6.34 5.44
C VAL A 44 15.14 -6.06 4.83
N GLU A 45 15.96 -7.06 4.63
CA GLU A 45 17.30 -6.89 4.09
C GLU A 45 17.68 -8.03 3.13
N PRO A 46 18.06 -7.72 1.90
CA PRO A 46 17.99 -6.41 1.25
C PRO A 46 16.55 -5.96 0.92
N MET A 47 16.37 -4.67 0.56
CA MET A 47 15.07 -4.12 0.12
C MET A 47 14.80 -4.29 -1.38
N HIS A 48 15.76 -4.82 -2.13
CA HIS A 48 15.63 -5.06 -3.56
C HIS A 48 16.51 -6.23 -4.01
N GLY A 49 16.19 -6.80 -5.15
CA GLY A 49 17.00 -7.82 -5.79
C GLY A 49 16.23 -8.63 -6.83
N PRO A 50 16.93 -9.41 -7.67
CA PRO A 50 16.30 -10.31 -8.64
C PRO A 50 15.65 -11.53 -7.97
N ALA A 51 14.89 -12.30 -8.73
CA ALA A 51 14.49 -13.64 -8.33
C ALA A 51 15.71 -14.45 -7.86
N GLY A 52 15.53 -15.30 -6.84
CA GLY A 52 16.59 -16.01 -6.16
C GLY A 52 17.30 -15.24 -5.05
N THR A 53 17.01 -13.94 -4.85
CA THR A 53 17.56 -13.19 -3.73
C THR A 53 17.02 -13.74 -2.41
N GLU A 54 17.94 -14.02 -1.47
CA GLU A 54 17.60 -14.32 -0.08
C GLU A 54 17.33 -13.02 0.67
N VAL A 55 16.16 -12.91 1.28
CA VAL A 55 15.72 -11.73 2.03
C VAL A 55 15.48 -12.12 3.47
N ARG A 56 16.21 -11.50 4.37
CA ARG A 56 15.99 -11.61 5.81
C ARG A 56 14.85 -10.70 6.22
N ILE A 57 13.92 -11.26 6.97
CA ILE A 57 12.76 -10.57 7.52
C ILE A 57 12.82 -10.67 9.03
N PHE A 58 12.57 -9.56 9.71
CA PHE A 58 12.32 -9.56 11.15
C PHE A 58 11.24 -8.54 11.50
N THR A 59 10.39 -8.91 12.45
CA THR A 59 9.34 -8.05 12.97
C THR A 59 9.02 -8.42 14.41
N GLU A 60 8.47 -7.47 15.17
CA GLU A 60 8.03 -7.62 16.54
C GLU A 60 6.55 -7.26 16.67
N ASN A 61 5.97 -7.63 17.81
CA ASN A 61 4.63 -7.23 18.19
C ASN A 61 3.51 -7.70 17.27
N LEU A 62 3.73 -8.76 16.48
CA LEU A 62 2.62 -9.37 15.76
C LEU A 62 1.63 -10.02 16.75
N PRO A 63 0.34 -10.07 16.40
CA PRO A 63 -0.62 -10.85 17.18
C PRO A 63 -0.15 -12.30 17.33
N LEU A 64 -0.24 -12.86 18.57
CA LEU A 64 0.16 -14.24 18.81
C LEU A 64 -0.71 -15.21 18.01
N GLN A 65 -0.08 -16.11 17.28
CA GLN A 65 -0.70 -17.06 16.38
C GLN A 65 -0.23 -18.49 16.68
N ALA A 66 -1.06 -19.48 16.35
CA ALA A 66 -0.65 -20.88 16.43
C ALA A 66 0.45 -21.24 15.42
N LYS A 67 0.45 -20.56 14.27
CA LYS A 67 1.44 -20.65 13.20
C LYS A 67 1.54 -19.30 12.49
N VAL A 68 2.74 -18.98 12.06
CA VAL A 68 3.00 -17.82 11.20
C VAL A 68 3.66 -18.30 9.92
N HIS A 69 3.24 -17.76 8.80
CA HIS A 69 3.89 -17.98 7.52
C HIS A 69 4.45 -16.65 7.02
N LEU A 70 5.64 -16.70 6.44
CA LEU A 70 6.23 -15.58 5.72
C LEU A 70 6.15 -15.84 4.23
N GLY A 71 5.86 -14.79 3.47
CA GLY A 71 5.74 -14.89 2.03
C GLY A 71 5.72 -13.54 1.35
N ILE A 72 5.24 -13.52 0.13
CA ILE A 72 5.16 -12.33 -0.71
C ILE A 72 3.75 -12.11 -1.23
N GLY A 73 3.45 -10.88 -1.57
CA GLY A 73 2.22 -10.50 -2.26
C GLY A 73 2.41 -9.25 -3.09
N ALA A 74 1.61 -9.12 -4.15
CA ALA A 74 1.54 -7.88 -4.90
C ALA A 74 0.10 -7.43 -5.02
N THR A 75 -0.12 -6.13 -5.04
CA THR A 75 -1.45 -5.55 -5.12
C THR A 75 -2.21 -6.11 -6.33
N ARG A 76 -3.42 -6.63 -6.10
CA ARG A 76 -4.32 -7.20 -7.13
C ARG A 76 -3.85 -8.49 -7.80
N THR A 77 -2.74 -9.10 -7.38
CA THR A 77 -2.25 -10.36 -7.97
C THR A 77 -2.30 -11.54 -7.01
N GLY A 78 -2.57 -11.28 -5.73
CA GLY A 78 -2.60 -12.31 -4.70
C GLY A 78 -1.30 -12.38 -3.91
N PHE A 79 -1.16 -13.43 -3.14
CA PHE A 79 -0.02 -13.68 -2.26
C PHE A 79 0.41 -15.14 -2.34
N GLU A 80 1.66 -15.38 -1.95
CA GLU A 80 2.25 -16.70 -1.85
C GLU A 80 2.97 -16.82 -0.50
N ALA A 81 2.62 -17.85 0.29
CA ALA A 81 3.35 -18.21 1.50
C ALA A 81 4.56 -19.07 1.11
N LEU A 82 5.74 -18.69 1.56
CA LEU A 82 7.00 -19.32 1.16
C LEU A 82 7.57 -20.21 2.23
N ILE A 83 7.49 -19.80 3.50
CA ILE A 83 8.00 -20.56 4.65
C ILE A 83 7.04 -20.48 5.83
N GLU A 84 7.10 -21.49 6.71
CA GLU A 84 6.56 -21.44 8.06
C GLU A 84 7.65 -20.86 8.99
N ALA A 85 7.28 -19.91 9.85
CA ALA A 85 8.18 -19.27 10.79
C ALA A 85 7.71 -19.49 12.22
N GLU A 86 8.64 -19.62 13.15
CA GLU A 86 8.35 -19.67 14.58
C GLU A 86 8.08 -18.26 15.11
N GLN A 87 7.09 -18.15 15.99
CA GLN A 87 6.78 -16.92 16.68
C GLN A 87 7.24 -16.95 18.12
N GLY A 88 7.97 -15.90 18.52
CA GLY A 88 8.37 -15.68 19.90
C GLY A 88 7.19 -15.27 20.80
N MET A 89 7.41 -15.30 22.12
CA MET A 89 6.36 -15.06 23.11
C MET A 89 5.83 -13.61 23.12
N TRP A 90 6.58 -12.68 22.53
CA TRP A 90 6.23 -11.26 22.43
C TRP A 90 5.75 -10.88 21.01
N GLY A 91 5.54 -11.88 20.16
CA GLY A 91 5.11 -11.64 18.79
C GLY A 91 6.25 -11.42 17.80
N GLU A 92 7.50 -11.70 18.20
CA GLU A 92 8.66 -11.65 17.30
C GLU A 92 8.55 -12.76 16.26
N VAL A 93 8.83 -12.41 15.02
CA VAL A 93 8.91 -13.37 13.91
C VAL A 93 10.11 -13.00 13.05
N GLY A 94 10.93 -13.99 12.77
CA GLY A 94 12.09 -13.84 11.89
C GLY A 94 12.23 -15.01 10.93
N GLY A 95 12.83 -14.75 9.79
CA GLY A 95 13.10 -15.79 8.81
C GLY A 95 13.81 -15.24 7.57
N THR A 96 14.28 -16.17 6.74
CA THR A 96 14.83 -15.84 5.42
C THR A 96 13.96 -16.49 4.36
N ILE A 97 13.48 -15.68 3.43
CA ILE A 97 12.74 -16.14 2.25
C ILE A 97 13.60 -15.96 1.01
N THR A 98 13.35 -16.78 0.01
CA THR A 98 13.93 -16.60 -1.33
C THR A 98 12.88 -16.02 -2.25
N ILE A 99 13.19 -14.92 -2.94
CA ILE A 99 12.28 -14.30 -3.90
C ILE A 99 12.04 -15.28 -5.06
N PRO A 100 10.80 -15.70 -5.31
CA PRO A 100 10.51 -16.68 -6.34
C PRO A 100 10.64 -16.11 -7.76
N GLU A 101 10.87 -16.99 -8.74
CA GLU A 101 10.95 -16.63 -10.17
C GLU A 101 9.65 -16.01 -10.71
N THR A 102 8.53 -16.27 -10.04
CA THR A 102 7.21 -15.73 -10.36
C THR A 102 7.00 -14.31 -9.87
N ALA A 103 7.90 -13.77 -9.04
CA ALA A 103 7.77 -12.43 -8.50
C ALA A 103 7.87 -11.37 -9.61
N PRO A 104 6.88 -10.46 -9.72
CA PRO A 104 6.85 -9.48 -10.80
C PRO A 104 7.91 -8.40 -10.59
N TRP A 105 8.72 -8.14 -11.60
CA TRP A 105 9.71 -7.06 -11.60
C TRP A 105 9.15 -5.70 -12.05
N ASP A 106 7.94 -5.70 -12.60
CA ASP A 106 7.23 -4.53 -13.14
C ASP A 106 6.20 -3.91 -12.19
N ARG A 107 6.13 -4.43 -10.95
CA ARG A 107 5.33 -3.85 -9.87
C ARG A 107 5.97 -4.07 -8.50
N ALA A 108 5.47 -3.33 -7.52
CA ALA A 108 5.90 -3.46 -6.14
C ALA A 108 5.40 -4.78 -5.52
N VAL A 109 6.27 -5.43 -4.76
CA VAL A 109 5.97 -6.63 -3.99
C VAL A 109 6.05 -6.28 -2.51
N LEU A 110 5.12 -6.78 -1.71
CA LEU A 110 5.15 -6.69 -0.26
C LEU A 110 5.61 -8.02 0.33
N LEU A 111 6.42 -7.99 1.36
CA LEU A 111 6.65 -9.15 2.20
C LEU A 111 5.52 -9.20 3.22
N VAL A 112 5.01 -10.38 3.47
CA VAL A 112 3.78 -10.56 4.23
C VAL A 112 3.97 -11.63 5.29
N ALA A 113 3.56 -11.31 6.50
CA ALA A 113 3.35 -12.31 7.55
C ALA A 113 1.86 -12.70 7.55
N PHE A 114 1.59 -14.00 7.56
CA PHE A 114 0.25 -14.58 7.58
C PHE A 114 0.02 -15.40 8.83
N ASP A 115 -1.21 -15.48 9.28
CA ASP A 115 -1.64 -16.42 10.31
C ASP A 115 -1.81 -17.86 9.78
N ALA A 116 -2.29 -18.75 10.63
CA ALA A 116 -2.52 -20.16 10.32
C ALA A 116 -3.56 -20.42 9.21
N ILE A 117 -4.41 -19.44 8.90
CA ILE A 117 -5.43 -19.52 7.82
C ILE A 117 -5.09 -18.61 6.65
N PHE A 118 -3.83 -18.18 6.57
CA PHE A 118 -3.29 -17.29 5.53
C PHE A 118 -3.95 -15.90 5.47
N ALA A 119 -4.50 -15.39 6.58
CA ALA A 119 -4.87 -14.00 6.68
C ALA A 119 -3.62 -13.14 6.96
N PRO A 120 -3.41 -12.00 6.28
CA PRO A 120 -2.26 -11.14 6.50
C PRO A 120 -2.34 -10.46 7.87
N ILE A 121 -1.29 -10.59 8.66
CA ILE A 121 -1.13 -10.01 10.00
C ILE A 121 0.02 -9.00 10.08
N GLY A 122 0.86 -8.93 9.05
CA GLY A 122 1.92 -7.94 8.93
C GLY A 122 2.33 -7.74 7.47
N LEU A 123 2.68 -6.51 7.11
CA LEU A 123 3.16 -6.12 5.79
C LEU A 123 4.45 -5.31 5.91
N SER A 124 5.35 -5.48 4.95
CA SER A 124 6.55 -4.64 4.81
C SER A 124 6.26 -3.37 4.02
N ASP A 125 7.23 -2.48 4.01
CA ASP A 125 7.40 -1.54 2.92
C ASP A 125 7.66 -2.31 1.60
N PRO A 126 7.44 -1.67 0.43
CA PRO A 126 7.59 -2.34 -0.84
C PRO A 126 9.00 -2.85 -1.10
N PHE A 127 9.13 -4.15 -1.36
CA PHE A 127 10.33 -4.77 -1.90
C PHE A 127 10.39 -4.58 -3.42
N THR A 128 11.53 -4.17 -3.94
CA THR A 128 11.72 -3.96 -5.37
C THR A 128 12.34 -5.20 -6.01
N VAL A 129 11.52 -6.00 -6.69
CA VAL A 129 12.02 -7.08 -7.53
C VAL A 129 12.66 -6.48 -8.78
N THR A 130 13.88 -6.91 -9.10
CA THR A 130 14.63 -6.48 -10.28
C THR A 130 14.85 -7.63 -11.25
N ARG A 131 15.24 -7.32 -12.46
CA ARG A 131 15.87 -8.27 -13.37
C ARG A 131 17.30 -8.56 -12.89
N ALA A 132 17.95 -9.55 -13.49
CA ALA A 132 19.35 -9.91 -13.16
C ALA A 132 20.35 -8.77 -13.42
N ASP A 133 20.01 -7.82 -14.30
CA ASP A 133 20.83 -6.62 -14.57
C ASP A 133 20.55 -5.46 -13.58
N GLY A 134 19.71 -5.69 -12.57
CA GLY A 134 19.35 -4.71 -11.56
C GLY A 134 18.27 -3.70 -12.00
N ILE A 135 17.66 -3.87 -13.17
CA ILE A 135 16.62 -3.01 -13.68
C ILE A 135 15.25 -3.47 -13.16
N PHE A 136 14.42 -2.52 -12.78
CA PHE A 136 12.99 -2.74 -12.52
C PHE A 136 12.14 -1.75 -13.32
N GLN A 137 10.87 -2.04 -13.47
CA GLN A 137 9.91 -1.19 -14.20
C GLN A 137 8.78 -0.74 -13.29
N ARG A 138 8.27 0.47 -13.52
CA ARG A 138 7.04 0.95 -12.88
C ARG A 138 6.19 1.70 -13.89
N THR A 139 4.89 1.48 -13.75
CA THR A 139 3.87 2.22 -14.50
C THR A 139 3.13 3.12 -13.53
N GLY A 140 2.95 4.39 -13.87
CA GLY A 140 2.29 5.34 -12.97
C GLY A 140 2.04 6.68 -13.62
N GLU A 141 1.93 7.69 -12.78
CA GLU A 141 1.73 9.09 -13.16
C GLU A 141 2.73 9.96 -12.40
N ILE A 142 3.34 10.90 -13.11
CA ILE A 142 4.21 11.89 -12.49
C ILE A 142 3.35 12.80 -11.60
N THR A 143 3.83 13.09 -10.39
CA THR A 143 3.10 13.87 -9.40
C THR A 143 3.95 15.02 -8.87
N ASP A 144 3.30 16.03 -8.32
CA ASP A 144 3.90 17.18 -7.63
C ASP A 144 4.14 16.93 -6.12
N GLU A 145 3.94 15.68 -5.66
CA GLU A 145 4.16 15.32 -4.26
C GLU A 145 5.64 15.30 -3.84
N GLY A 146 6.57 15.33 -4.79
CA GLY A 146 8.00 15.35 -4.52
C GLY A 146 8.45 16.69 -3.94
N VAL A 147 9.26 16.66 -2.87
CA VAL A 147 9.82 17.88 -2.25
C VAL A 147 11.16 18.27 -2.88
N GLU A 148 12.11 17.35 -2.91
CA GLU A 148 13.47 17.58 -3.42
C GLU A 148 13.66 17.00 -4.84
N CYS A 149 12.87 16.03 -5.22
CA CYS A 149 12.99 15.32 -6.49
C CYS A 149 11.62 15.21 -7.17
N LEU A 150 11.64 15.09 -8.49
CA LEU A 150 10.42 14.73 -9.22
C LEU A 150 9.89 13.41 -8.66
N ALA A 151 8.59 13.27 -8.57
CA ALA A 151 7.97 12.07 -8.03
C ALA A 151 7.01 11.41 -9.02
N MET A 152 6.82 10.11 -8.85
CA MET A 152 5.82 9.32 -9.56
C MET A 152 5.03 8.50 -8.56
N ARG A 153 3.73 8.46 -8.71
CA ARG A 153 2.88 7.50 -8.01
C ARG A 153 2.55 6.36 -8.95
N ASP A 154 2.93 5.14 -8.55
CA ASP A 154 2.66 3.97 -9.39
C ASP A 154 1.18 3.55 -9.34
N THR A 155 0.80 2.60 -10.19
CA THR A 155 -0.58 2.08 -10.28
C THR A 155 -1.04 1.35 -9.02
N ASP A 156 -0.13 0.96 -8.14
CA ASP A 156 -0.41 0.32 -6.86
C ASP A 156 -0.44 1.33 -5.70
N GLY A 157 -0.15 2.61 -5.97
CA GLY A 157 -0.23 3.73 -5.04
C GLY A 157 1.06 4.03 -4.30
N PHE A 158 2.18 3.40 -4.65
CA PHE A 158 3.48 3.68 -4.05
C PHE A 158 4.15 4.90 -4.67
N LEU A 159 4.81 5.69 -3.82
CA LEU A 159 5.53 6.88 -4.24
C LEU A 159 6.98 6.54 -4.56
N TYR A 160 7.42 6.98 -5.73
CA TYR A 160 8.81 6.88 -6.19
C TYR A 160 9.38 8.27 -6.38
N SER A 161 10.54 8.53 -5.80
CA SER A 161 11.36 9.72 -6.10
C SER A 161 12.28 9.41 -7.27
N LEU A 162 12.29 10.28 -8.26
CA LEU A 162 12.96 10.06 -9.54
C LEU A 162 14.25 10.88 -9.63
N ILE A 163 15.33 10.23 -10.01
CA ILE A 163 16.61 10.85 -10.39
C ILE A 163 17.09 10.30 -11.74
N GLY A 164 18.15 10.83 -12.28
CA GLY A 164 18.71 10.36 -13.57
C GLY A 164 17.99 10.95 -14.77
N ASN A 165 17.57 10.11 -15.71
CA ASN A 165 16.95 10.54 -16.97
C ASN A 165 15.48 10.96 -16.76
N THR A 166 15.25 12.15 -16.23
CA THR A 166 13.92 12.71 -15.94
C THR A 166 13.52 13.87 -16.84
N GLU A 167 14.34 14.18 -17.87
CA GLU A 167 14.09 15.30 -18.77
C GLU A 167 12.77 15.13 -19.54
N GLY A 168 11.95 16.18 -19.54
CA GLY A 168 10.65 16.19 -20.23
C GLY A 168 9.52 15.49 -19.47
N LEU A 169 9.72 15.01 -18.24
CA LEU A 169 8.65 14.51 -17.39
C LEU A 169 7.96 15.68 -16.67
N GLU A 170 6.64 15.71 -16.72
CA GLU A 170 5.81 16.77 -16.12
C GLU A 170 4.70 16.15 -15.24
N PRO A 171 4.30 16.81 -14.12
CA PRO A 171 3.16 16.38 -13.31
C PRO A 171 1.88 16.16 -14.12
N GLY A 172 1.16 15.09 -13.81
CA GLY A 172 -0.04 14.66 -14.55
C GLY A 172 0.27 13.75 -15.75
N GLN A 173 1.55 13.55 -16.10
CA GLN A 173 1.94 12.72 -17.22
C GLN A 173 1.92 11.24 -16.83
N PRO A 174 1.16 10.39 -17.53
CA PRO A 174 1.22 8.95 -17.36
C PRO A 174 2.47 8.37 -18.04
N VAL A 175 3.23 7.55 -17.31
CA VAL A 175 4.54 7.06 -17.74
C VAL A 175 4.72 5.57 -17.48
N VAL A 176 5.64 4.97 -18.24
CA VAL A 176 6.26 3.67 -17.91
C VAL A 176 7.76 3.91 -17.83
N LEU A 177 8.33 3.75 -16.65
CA LEU A 177 9.74 4.01 -16.39
C LEU A 177 10.48 2.70 -16.10
N GLN A 178 11.71 2.60 -16.61
CA GLN A 178 12.68 1.62 -16.16
C GLN A 178 13.83 2.32 -15.46
N GLY A 179 14.40 1.65 -14.44
CA GLY A 179 15.49 2.24 -13.66
C GLY A 179 16.08 1.27 -12.67
N ARG A 180 17.00 1.81 -11.85
CA ARG A 180 17.70 1.09 -10.79
C ARG A 180 17.20 1.56 -9.43
N TYR A 181 17.21 0.66 -8.47
CA TYR A 181 16.96 1.01 -7.06
C TYR A 181 18.17 1.77 -6.50
N VAL A 182 17.89 2.80 -5.71
CA VAL A 182 18.94 3.60 -5.04
C VAL A 182 18.65 3.60 -3.55
N GLU A 183 19.58 3.02 -2.77
CA GLU A 183 19.42 2.90 -1.31
C GLU A 183 19.52 4.24 -0.57
N ALA A 184 20.41 5.12 -1.03
CA ALA A 184 20.66 6.40 -0.40
C ALA A 184 20.59 7.53 -1.42
N SER A 185 19.71 8.49 -1.22
CA SER A 185 19.54 9.65 -2.07
C SER A 185 19.20 10.90 -1.23
N ILE A 186 19.32 12.06 -1.88
CA ILE A 186 18.85 13.34 -1.31
C ILE A 186 17.31 13.45 -1.33
N CYS A 187 16.64 12.57 -2.09
CA CYS A 187 15.20 12.52 -2.15
C CYS A 187 14.65 11.85 -0.89
N MET A 188 14.09 12.61 0.00
CA MET A 188 13.69 12.16 1.34
C MET A 188 12.33 11.48 1.39
N GLN A 189 11.76 11.11 0.24
CA GLN A 189 10.40 10.56 0.16
C GLN A 189 10.34 9.33 -0.75
N GLY A 190 9.60 8.31 -0.30
CA GLY A 190 9.31 7.11 -1.09
C GLY A 190 10.55 6.27 -1.44
N ILE A 191 10.42 5.48 -2.48
CA ILE A 191 11.49 4.64 -3.03
C ILE A 191 12.23 5.48 -4.08
N THR A 192 13.57 5.56 -3.99
CA THR A 192 14.33 6.28 -5.00
C THR A 192 14.61 5.38 -6.21
N MET A 193 14.25 5.87 -7.40
CA MET A 193 14.48 5.25 -8.69
C MET A 193 15.41 6.11 -9.53
N GLU A 194 16.57 5.57 -9.91
CA GLU A 194 17.41 6.17 -10.96
C GLU A 194 16.85 5.76 -12.31
N VAL A 195 16.15 6.66 -12.97
CA VAL A 195 15.51 6.44 -14.27
C VAL A 195 16.58 6.24 -15.34
N THR A 196 16.56 5.09 -16.02
CA THR A 196 17.41 4.80 -17.18
C THR A 196 16.67 4.99 -18.49
N ASP A 197 15.40 4.59 -18.53
CA ASP A 197 14.59 4.61 -19.75
C ASP A 197 13.14 5.06 -19.47
N ILE A 198 12.62 5.88 -20.36
CA ILE A 198 11.22 6.27 -20.44
C ILE A 198 10.61 5.50 -21.62
N LEU A 199 9.72 4.55 -21.32
CA LEU A 199 9.14 3.69 -22.34
C LEU A 199 7.85 4.30 -22.93
N PRO A 200 7.59 4.06 -24.24
CA PRO A 200 6.31 4.44 -24.83
C PRO A 200 5.19 3.63 -24.16
N ARG A 201 4.09 4.31 -23.83
CA ARG A 201 2.90 3.63 -23.33
C ARG A 201 2.29 2.83 -24.48
N SER A 202 2.19 1.51 -24.37
CA SER A 202 1.40 0.72 -25.30
C SER A 202 -0.06 1.15 -25.16
N SER A 203 -0.59 1.79 -26.21
CA SER A 203 -2.03 2.03 -26.34
C SER A 203 -2.71 0.67 -26.46
N GLY A 204 -3.27 0.16 -25.36
CA GLY A 204 -4.14 -1.01 -25.32
C GLY A 204 -5.53 -0.68 -25.82
#